data_ebe104af31c8c80fcf305965eacc1474
#
_entry.id   ebe104af31c8c80fcf305965eacc1474
#
_cell.length_a   1.000
_cell.length_b   1.000
_cell.length_c   1.000
_cell.angle_alpha   90.00
_cell.angle_beta   90.00
_cell.angle_gamma   90.00
#
_symmetry.space_group_name_H-M   'P 1'
#
loop_
_entity.id
_entity.type
_entity.pdbx_description
1 polymer ?
#
loop_
_entity_poly.entity_id
_entity_poly.type
_entity_poly.pdbx_seq_one_letter_code
_entity_poly.pdbx_strand_id
1 'polypeptide(L)'
;MTRRKFLKIAAAGTALGLVGGPSFSLAKEEYDLAVISGQPVAATRKALEAIGGISRFVKNAQRVVLKPNMSFARTPDFSATTHPLVVATIAQACMEAGAQQVLVLDHTLQRAELCLERTGIREACKNIPGVHVLALQERKFFGEIKIPQGKVLERVEVFKEILDGHVLINIPVAKSHSATGVSLGLKGLMGMIWDRESFHSQYNINQAIADLATVIKPQLTILDATRALASGGPGGPGEVKKPNLIVAGIDPVAVDSYGVSIVPWYGQNFRSRQVEHLLVAHQKGLGKIDIDQLKILKEKA
;
A
#
# COMPACT_ATOMS: atom_id res chain seq x y z
N MET A 1 29.29 64.40 -37.32
CA MET A 1 28.29 63.68 -36.50
C MET A 1 29.01 62.85 -35.45
N THR A 2 28.93 63.15 -34.20
CA THR A 2 29.68 62.53 -33.13
C THR A 2 28.99 61.28 -32.62
N ARG A 3 29.78 60.29 -32.26
CA ARG A 3 29.36 58.98 -31.72
C ARG A 3 28.27 59.01 -30.60
N ARG A 4 28.08 60.18 -30.01
CA ARG A 4 27.03 60.41 -28.98
C ARG A 4 25.61 60.56 -29.52
N LYS A 5 25.39 60.80 -30.82
CA LYS A 5 24.04 60.91 -31.40
C LYS A 5 23.52 59.57 -31.92
N PHE A 6 24.41 58.58 -32.15
CA PHE A 6 24.00 57.23 -32.59
C PHE A 6 23.47 56.38 -31.46
N LEU A 7 23.95 56.62 -30.23
CA LEU A 7 23.51 55.88 -29.05
C LEU A 7 22.16 56.33 -28.42
N LYS A 8 21.57 57.40 -28.94
CA LYS A 8 20.24 57.87 -28.45
C LYS A 8 19.08 57.45 -29.31
N ILE A 9 19.28 56.83 -30.46
CA ILE A 9 18.21 56.32 -31.35
C ILE A 9 18.01 54.82 -31.22
N ALA A 10 18.91 54.06 -30.55
CA ALA A 10 18.78 52.62 -30.33
C ALA A 10 18.09 52.25 -29.02
N ALA A 11 17.56 53.24 -28.24
CA ALA A 11 16.92 53.01 -26.95
C ALA A 11 15.40 53.26 -26.92
N ALA A 12 14.76 53.31 -28.10
CA ALA A 12 13.31 53.52 -28.23
C ALA A 12 12.68 52.49 -29.16
N GLY A 13 12.86 51.24 -28.86
CA GLY A 13 12.26 50.16 -29.64
C GLY A 13 12.16 48.88 -28.80
N THR A 14 10.90 48.50 -28.51
CA THR A 14 10.48 47.22 -28.01
C THR A 14 10.74 46.90 -26.53
N ALA A 15 10.05 47.59 -25.62
CA ALA A 15 9.53 46.96 -24.43
C ALA A 15 8.16 46.35 -24.76
N LEU A 16 8.12 45.22 -25.50
CA LEU A 16 6.96 44.34 -25.43
C LEU A 16 7.08 43.62 -24.09
N GLY A 17 6.31 44.10 -23.10
CA GLY A 17 6.10 43.44 -21.86
C GLY A 17 5.51 42.06 -22.11
N LEU A 18 6.32 41.02 -21.85
CA LEU A 18 5.81 39.72 -21.47
C LEU A 18 5.08 39.93 -20.14
N VAL A 19 3.78 40.24 -20.27
CA VAL A 19 2.84 40.07 -19.16
C VAL A 19 2.81 38.55 -18.90
N GLY A 20 3.67 38.11 -18.01
CA GLY A 20 3.56 36.80 -17.38
C GLY A 20 2.20 36.80 -16.67
N GLY A 21 1.20 36.26 -17.34
CA GLY A 21 -0.06 35.96 -16.69
C GLY A 21 0.22 35.11 -15.45
N PRO A 22 -0.52 35.28 -14.35
CA PRO A 22 -0.36 34.44 -13.19
C PRO A 22 -0.52 33.00 -13.67
N SER A 23 0.55 32.21 -13.59
CA SER A 23 0.47 30.77 -13.70
C SER A 23 -0.38 30.33 -12.51
N PHE A 24 -1.68 30.21 -12.71
CA PHE A 24 -2.54 29.48 -11.79
C PHE A 24 -2.07 28.03 -11.84
N SER A 25 -1.09 27.71 -11.00
CA SER A 25 -0.89 26.34 -10.56
C SER A 25 -2.19 25.97 -9.85
N LEU A 26 -3.11 25.34 -10.57
CA LEU A 26 -4.24 24.67 -9.97
C LEU A 26 -3.63 23.74 -8.91
N ALA A 27 -3.77 24.09 -7.65
CA ALA A 27 -3.38 23.22 -6.56
C ALA A 27 -4.08 21.87 -6.82
N LYS A 28 -3.31 20.83 -7.12
CA LYS A 28 -3.86 19.50 -7.41
C LYS A 28 -4.65 19.10 -6.18
N GLU A 29 -5.94 18.88 -6.36
CA GLU A 29 -6.84 18.54 -5.27
C GLU A 29 -6.28 17.31 -4.55
N GLU A 30 -6.06 17.40 -3.24
CA GLU A 30 -5.49 16.32 -2.46
C GLU A 30 -6.62 15.43 -1.94
N TYR A 31 -6.65 14.19 -2.39
CA TYR A 31 -7.63 13.18 -1.98
C TYR A 31 -7.05 12.32 -0.85
N ASP A 32 -7.91 11.95 0.11
CA ASP A 32 -7.56 10.95 1.13
C ASP A 32 -7.37 9.56 0.49
N LEU A 33 -8.24 9.22 -0.49
CA LEU A 33 -8.21 7.95 -1.21
C LEU A 33 -8.39 8.14 -2.71
N ALA A 34 -7.68 7.33 -3.49
CA ALA A 34 -7.98 7.07 -4.90
C ALA A 34 -8.57 5.67 -5.06
N VAL A 35 -9.77 5.58 -5.62
CA VAL A 35 -10.51 4.35 -5.89
C VAL A 35 -10.67 4.21 -7.39
N ILE A 36 -9.89 3.33 -7.99
CA ILE A 36 -9.83 3.19 -9.44
C ILE A 36 -10.38 1.83 -9.86
N SER A 37 -11.39 1.85 -10.74
CA SER A 37 -11.92 0.64 -11.36
C SER A 37 -11.22 0.33 -12.68
N GLY A 38 -10.96 -0.95 -12.95
CA GLY A 38 -10.36 -1.37 -14.21
C GLY A 38 -9.50 -2.63 -14.12
N GLN A 39 -8.76 -2.90 -15.20
CA GLN A 39 -7.81 -4.00 -15.23
C GLN A 39 -6.62 -3.73 -14.29
N PRO A 40 -6.01 -4.75 -13.69
CA PRO A 40 -5.02 -4.61 -12.63
C PRO A 40 -3.90 -3.60 -12.93
N VAL A 41 -3.28 -3.68 -14.10
CA VAL A 41 -2.16 -2.79 -14.48
C VAL A 41 -2.63 -1.34 -14.65
N ALA A 42 -3.69 -1.12 -15.45
CA ALA A 42 -4.20 0.21 -15.74
C ALA A 42 -4.73 0.89 -14.48
N ALA A 43 -5.53 0.16 -13.69
CA ALA A 43 -6.08 0.68 -12.44
C ALA A 43 -4.97 1.01 -11.42
N THR A 44 -3.92 0.19 -11.31
CA THR A 44 -2.79 0.45 -10.42
C THR A 44 -2.00 1.69 -10.85
N ARG A 45 -1.66 1.84 -12.14
CA ARG A 45 -0.97 3.03 -12.64
C ARG A 45 -1.77 4.30 -12.37
N LYS A 46 -3.07 4.28 -12.70
CA LYS A 46 -3.95 5.42 -12.49
C LYS A 46 -4.13 5.75 -11.01
N ALA A 47 -4.21 4.76 -10.12
CA ALA A 47 -4.26 4.97 -8.68
C ALA A 47 -2.99 5.65 -8.15
N LEU A 48 -1.81 5.23 -8.63
CA LEU A 48 -0.54 5.88 -8.28
C LEU A 48 -0.51 7.34 -8.76
N GLU A 49 -0.95 7.63 -9.98
CA GLU A 49 -1.03 8.99 -10.53
C GLU A 49 -1.97 9.87 -9.70
N ALA A 50 -3.13 9.34 -9.32
CA ALA A 50 -4.16 10.05 -8.57
C ALA A 50 -3.69 10.51 -7.18
N ILE A 51 -2.85 9.72 -6.51
CA ILE A 51 -2.27 10.08 -5.19
C ILE A 51 -0.99 10.94 -5.30
N GLY A 52 -0.68 11.46 -6.48
CA GLY A 52 0.46 12.36 -6.73
C GLY A 52 1.71 11.70 -7.29
N GLY A 53 1.61 10.43 -7.72
CA GLY A 53 2.70 9.65 -8.32
C GLY A 53 3.60 8.98 -7.28
N ILE A 54 4.25 7.89 -7.70
CA ILE A 54 5.11 7.10 -6.82
C ILE A 54 6.34 7.90 -6.34
N SER A 55 6.83 8.87 -7.13
CA SER A 55 7.94 9.77 -6.78
C SER A 55 7.65 10.70 -5.60
N ARG A 56 6.39 10.80 -5.17
CA ARG A 56 6.03 11.44 -3.89
C ARG A 56 6.61 10.66 -2.70
N PHE A 57 6.67 9.35 -2.80
CA PHE A 57 7.03 8.41 -1.73
C PHE A 57 8.46 7.87 -1.89
N VAL A 58 8.87 7.59 -3.12
CA VAL A 58 10.16 7.00 -3.46
C VAL A 58 11.06 8.06 -4.08
N LYS A 59 12.22 8.31 -3.43
CA LYS A 59 13.25 9.22 -3.93
C LYS A 59 14.38 8.44 -4.57
N ASN A 60 15.19 9.14 -5.39
CA ASN A 60 16.36 8.54 -6.04
C ASN A 60 17.28 7.84 -5.03
N ALA A 61 17.80 6.69 -5.41
CA ALA A 61 18.70 5.83 -4.64
C ALA A 61 18.15 5.29 -3.30
N GLN A 62 16.85 5.40 -3.03
CA GLN A 62 16.24 4.77 -1.87
C GLN A 62 15.99 3.27 -2.11
N ARG A 63 16.06 2.49 -1.03
CA ARG A 63 15.58 1.10 -1.03
C ARG A 63 14.12 1.07 -0.66
N VAL A 64 13.37 0.21 -1.33
CA VAL A 64 11.91 0.09 -1.16
C VAL A 64 11.55 -1.33 -0.75
N VAL A 65 10.69 -1.46 0.24
CA VAL A 65 10.04 -2.72 0.61
C VAL A 65 8.59 -2.68 0.13
N LEU A 66 8.23 -3.61 -0.72
CA LEU A 66 6.84 -3.89 -1.07
C LEU A 66 6.34 -5.07 -0.24
N LYS A 67 5.26 -4.85 0.50
CA LYS A 67 4.64 -5.88 1.34
C LYS A 67 3.32 -6.36 0.72
N PRO A 68 3.33 -7.30 -0.23
CA PRO A 68 2.10 -7.96 -0.68
C PRO A 68 1.63 -8.99 0.36
N ASN A 69 0.48 -9.59 0.11
CA ASN A 69 0.13 -10.86 0.73
C ASN A 69 0.53 -11.99 -0.22
N MET A 70 1.52 -12.79 0.14
CA MET A 70 1.91 -14.02 -0.57
C MET A 70 2.05 -15.20 0.40
N SER A 71 1.32 -15.17 1.51
CA SER A 71 1.46 -16.12 2.62
C SER A 71 0.90 -17.51 2.33
N PHE A 72 0.12 -17.69 1.27
CA PHE A 72 -0.54 -18.94 0.90
C PHE A 72 -0.09 -19.41 -0.48
N ALA A 73 0.17 -20.71 -0.63
CA ALA A 73 0.51 -21.34 -1.89
C ALA A 73 -0.76 -21.54 -2.74
N ARG A 74 -1.36 -20.44 -3.18
CA ARG A 74 -2.58 -20.38 -3.99
C ARG A 74 -2.34 -19.60 -5.26
N THR A 75 -2.97 -20.03 -6.35
CA THR A 75 -3.01 -19.23 -7.59
C THR A 75 -3.85 -17.96 -7.38
N PRO A 76 -3.63 -16.93 -8.19
CA PRO A 76 -4.35 -15.66 -8.05
C PRO A 76 -5.88 -15.79 -8.04
N ASP A 77 -6.46 -16.80 -8.67
CA ASP A 77 -7.92 -16.99 -8.77
C ASP A 77 -8.60 -17.23 -7.42
N PHE A 78 -7.86 -17.73 -6.44
CA PHE A 78 -8.36 -17.90 -5.07
C PHE A 78 -8.52 -16.57 -4.32
N SER A 79 -7.93 -15.48 -4.80
CA SER A 79 -7.94 -14.17 -4.12
C SER A 79 -7.42 -14.22 -2.66
N ALA A 80 -6.65 -15.25 -2.32
CA ALA A 80 -6.01 -15.38 -1.02
C ALA A 80 -4.69 -14.59 -0.91
N THR A 81 -4.15 -14.17 -2.07
CA THR A 81 -2.88 -13.45 -2.22
C THR A 81 -3.04 -12.26 -3.17
N THR A 82 -2.14 -11.28 -3.06
CA THR A 82 -2.14 -10.09 -3.92
C THR A 82 -1.94 -10.47 -5.38
N HIS A 83 -2.63 -9.79 -6.27
CA HIS A 83 -2.53 -10.03 -7.71
C HIS A 83 -1.12 -9.74 -8.22
N PRO A 84 -0.45 -10.69 -8.91
CA PRO A 84 0.95 -10.53 -9.32
C PRO A 84 1.22 -9.30 -10.19
N LEU A 85 0.30 -8.95 -11.09
CA LEU A 85 0.45 -7.77 -11.94
C LEU A 85 0.32 -6.45 -11.17
N VAL A 86 -0.44 -6.41 -10.07
CA VAL A 86 -0.48 -5.22 -9.19
C VAL A 86 0.88 -5.02 -8.55
N VAL A 87 1.48 -6.07 -7.99
CA VAL A 87 2.82 -6.01 -7.38
C VAL A 87 3.87 -5.60 -8.40
N ALA A 88 3.91 -6.25 -9.57
CA ALA A 88 4.87 -5.94 -10.62
C ALA A 88 4.74 -4.49 -11.13
N THR A 89 3.51 -3.97 -11.29
CA THR A 89 3.27 -2.60 -11.71
C THR A 89 3.82 -1.59 -10.70
N ILE A 90 3.64 -1.83 -9.39
CA ILE A 90 4.17 -0.96 -8.34
C ILE A 90 5.69 -1.06 -8.27
N ALA A 91 6.25 -2.28 -8.38
CA ALA A 91 7.69 -2.50 -8.40
C ALA A 91 8.35 -1.77 -9.57
N GLN A 92 7.78 -1.88 -10.77
CA GLN A 92 8.24 -1.17 -11.95
C GLN A 92 8.21 0.35 -11.76
N ALA A 93 7.10 0.89 -11.21
CA ALA A 93 6.97 2.32 -10.94
C ALA A 93 8.02 2.82 -9.92
N CYS A 94 8.35 2.02 -8.89
CA CYS A 94 9.41 2.36 -7.95
C CYS A 94 10.79 2.43 -8.63
N MET A 95 11.11 1.48 -9.51
CA MET A 95 12.36 1.50 -10.28
C MET A 95 12.41 2.69 -11.24
N GLU A 96 11.30 3.00 -11.94
CA GLU A 96 11.16 4.17 -12.81
C GLU A 96 11.34 5.50 -12.05
N ALA A 97 10.98 5.54 -10.76
CA ALA A 97 11.22 6.69 -9.88
C ALA A 97 12.66 6.79 -9.34
N GLY A 98 13.55 5.87 -9.74
CA GLY A 98 14.97 5.87 -9.36
C GLY A 98 15.28 5.13 -8.06
N ALA A 99 14.42 4.21 -7.61
CA ALA A 99 14.77 3.35 -6.48
C ALA A 99 16.07 2.59 -6.75
N GLN A 100 16.93 2.47 -5.74
CA GLN A 100 18.16 1.67 -5.83
C GLN A 100 17.84 0.18 -5.95
N GLN A 101 16.84 -0.26 -5.20
CA GLN A 101 16.42 -1.65 -5.11
C GLN A 101 15.00 -1.73 -4.59
N VAL A 102 14.23 -2.70 -5.07
CA VAL A 102 12.91 -3.04 -4.57
C VAL A 102 12.92 -4.48 -4.03
N LEU A 103 12.60 -4.62 -2.76
CA LEU A 103 12.45 -5.91 -2.08
C LEU A 103 10.96 -6.20 -1.89
N VAL A 104 10.46 -7.25 -2.52
CA VAL A 104 9.09 -7.75 -2.33
C VAL A 104 9.13 -8.83 -1.27
N LEU A 105 8.65 -8.53 -0.05
CA LEU A 105 8.85 -9.36 1.13
C LEU A 105 7.53 -9.83 1.77
N ASP A 106 7.49 -11.08 2.17
CA ASP A 106 6.48 -11.63 3.10
C ASP A 106 7.08 -12.75 3.94
N HIS A 107 6.64 -12.85 5.19
CA HIS A 107 6.83 -14.05 6.00
C HIS A 107 5.68 -15.00 5.71
N THR A 108 5.89 -16.01 4.86
CA THR A 108 4.82 -16.88 4.40
C THR A 108 4.34 -17.84 5.49
N LEU A 109 3.05 -18.19 5.50
CA LEU A 109 2.46 -19.19 6.39
C LEU A 109 2.69 -20.60 5.89
N GLN A 110 2.78 -20.78 4.58
CA GLN A 110 3.06 -22.05 3.95
C GLN A 110 4.49 -22.04 3.39
N ARG A 111 4.94 -23.20 2.92
CA ARG A 111 6.28 -23.40 2.40
C ARG A 111 6.67 -22.32 1.38
N ALA A 112 7.78 -21.63 1.63
CA ALA A 112 8.23 -20.46 0.89
C ALA A 112 8.23 -20.65 -0.64
N GLU A 113 8.91 -21.71 -1.13
CA GLU A 113 9.00 -21.99 -2.57
C GLU A 113 7.64 -22.19 -3.23
N LEU A 114 6.71 -22.91 -2.57
CA LEU A 114 5.36 -23.09 -3.11
C LEU A 114 4.57 -21.77 -3.15
N CYS A 115 4.76 -20.89 -2.16
CA CYS A 115 4.16 -19.58 -2.16
C CYS A 115 4.71 -18.72 -3.30
N LEU A 116 6.03 -18.67 -3.46
CA LEU A 116 6.70 -17.91 -4.52
C LEU A 116 6.30 -18.39 -5.92
N GLU A 117 6.15 -19.70 -6.10
CA GLU A 117 5.73 -20.31 -7.37
C GLU A 117 4.25 -20.01 -7.65
N ARG A 118 3.34 -20.40 -6.74
CA ARG A 118 1.90 -20.41 -7.02
C ARG A 118 1.24 -19.03 -7.02
N THR A 119 1.77 -18.07 -6.27
CA THR A 119 1.24 -16.70 -6.29
C THR A 119 1.50 -15.98 -7.61
N GLY A 120 2.50 -16.43 -8.38
CA GLY A 120 2.92 -15.79 -9.64
C GLY A 120 3.63 -14.45 -9.46
N ILE A 121 3.82 -13.97 -8.21
CA ILE A 121 4.45 -12.66 -7.94
C ILE A 121 5.91 -12.67 -8.39
N ARG A 122 6.68 -13.73 -8.07
CA ARG A 122 8.08 -13.86 -8.49
C ARG A 122 8.19 -13.86 -10.03
N GLU A 123 7.33 -14.60 -10.69
CA GLU A 123 7.29 -14.67 -12.16
C GLU A 123 6.95 -13.31 -12.80
N ALA A 124 5.96 -12.59 -12.25
CA ALA A 124 5.57 -11.27 -12.75
C ALA A 124 6.67 -10.20 -12.58
N CYS A 125 7.54 -10.35 -11.58
CA CYS A 125 8.62 -9.41 -11.28
C CYS A 125 9.97 -9.80 -11.89
N LYS A 126 10.14 -11.01 -12.44
CA LYS A 126 11.46 -11.58 -12.81
C LYS A 126 12.28 -10.75 -13.79
N ASN A 127 11.62 -10.01 -14.70
CA ASN A 127 12.25 -9.23 -15.74
C ASN A 127 12.41 -7.74 -15.37
N ILE A 128 12.15 -7.35 -14.12
CA ILE A 128 12.30 -5.97 -13.65
C ILE A 128 13.67 -5.88 -12.94
N PRO A 129 14.68 -5.22 -13.56
CA PRO A 129 16.00 -5.08 -12.95
C PRO A 129 15.93 -4.42 -11.57
N GLY A 130 16.69 -4.90 -10.59
CA GLY A 130 16.73 -4.35 -9.24
C GLY A 130 15.56 -4.76 -8.33
N VAL A 131 14.63 -5.62 -8.82
CA VAL A 131 13.52 -6.15 -8.03
C VAL A 131 13.81 -7.58 -7.57
N HIS A 132 13.67 -7.84 -6.27
CA HIS A 132 13.88 -9.16 -5.66
C HIS A 132 12.65 -9.59 -4.88
N VAL A 133 12.11 -10.78 -5.16
CA VAL A 133 10.94 -11.34 -4.47
C VAL A 133 11.40 -12.46 -3.54
N LEU A 134 11.19 -12.27 -2.24
CA LEU A 134 11.72 -13.14 -1.19
C LEU A 134 10.62 -13.50 -0.17
N ALA A 135 10.55 -14.77 0.16
CA ALA A 135 9.77 -15.29 1.29
C ALA A 135 10.72 -15.60 2.43
N LEU A 136 10.73 -14.76 3.47
CA LEU A 136 11.71 -14.85 4.56
C LEU A 136 11.11 -15.66 5.72
N GLN A 137 11.66 -16.87 5.96
CA GLN A 137 11.17 -17.81 6.98
C GLN A 137 12.22 -18.14 8.05
N GLU A 138 13.35 -17.42 8.12
CA GLU A 138 14.37 -17.66 9.13
C GLU A 138 14.44 -16.45 10.08
N ARG A 139 14.50 -16.72 11.40
CA ARG A 139 14.52 -15.67 12.45
C ARG A 139 15.68 -14.68 12.29
N LYS A 140 16.78 -15.07 11.67
CA LYS A 140 17.92 -14.18 11.38
C LYS A 140 17.58 -12.93 10.57
N PHE A 141 16.46 -12.93 9.81
CA PHE A 141 15.97 -11.80 9.02
C PHE A 141 15.14 -10.82 9.83
N PHE A 142 14.87 -11.13 11.10
CA PHE A 142 14.05 -10.29 11.97
C PHE A 142 14.91 -9.65 13.05
N GLY A 143 14.48 -8.49 13.51
CA GLY A 143 15.07 -7.74 14.60
C GLY A 143 14.00 -7.18 15.51
N GLU A 144 14.33 -7.02 16.79
CA GLU A 144 13.38 -6.54 17.79
C GLU A 144 13.17 -5.03 17.70
N ILE A 145 11.91 -4.60 17.81
CA ILE A 145 11.49 -3.22 18.00
C ILE A 145 10.56 -3.11 19.21
N LYS A 146 10.74 -2.06 20.03
CA LYS A 146 9.82 -1.73 21.12
C LYS A 146 8.56 -1.07 20.58
N ILE A 147 7.43 -1.30 21.26
CA ILE A 147 6.12 -0.70 20.95
C ILE A 147 5.69 0.21 22.10
N PRO A 148 6.20 1.46 22.18
CA PRO A 148 5.94 2.36 23.31
C PRO A 148 4.45 2.67 23.53
N GLN A 149 3.64 2.63 22.47
CA GLN A 149 2.20 2.85 22.53
C GLN A 149 1.41 1.53 22.55
N GLY A 150 2.08 0.40 22.75
CA GLY A 150 1.44 -0.90 22.85
C GLY A 150 0.59 -1.03 24.10
N LYS A 151 -0.57 -1.65 23.97
CA LYS A 151 -1.45 -1.98 25.09
C LYS A 151 -1.32 -3.44 25.52
N VAL A 152 -1.05 -4.31 24.55
CA VAL A 152 -0.83 -5.75 24.76
C VAL A 152 0.52 -6.22 24.27
N LEU A 153 1.18 -5.45 23.39
CA LEU A 153 2.51 -5.73 22.87
C LEU A 153 3.52 -4.69 23.38
N GLU A 154 4.56 -5.13 24.10
CA GLU A 154 5.68 -4.28 24.52
C GLU A 154 6.78 -4.22 23.47
N ARG A 155 6.96 -5.29 22.72
CA ARG A 155 7.99 -5.48 21.69
C ARG A 155 7.55 -6.50 20.65
N VAL A 156 8.19 -6.49 19.49
CA VAL A 156 7.95 -7.47 18.42
C VAL A 156 9.20 -7.59 17.55
N GLU A 157 9.45 -8.78 16.99
CA GLU A 157 10.49 -8.97 15.98
C GLU A 157 9.88 -8.72 14.58
N VAL A 158 10.43 -7.73 13.87
CA VAL A 158 10.01 -7.34 12.51
C VAL A 158 11.14 -7.56 11.52
N PHE A 159 10.85 -7.60 10.21
CA PHE A 159 11.91 -7.60 9.20
C PHE A 159 12.91 -6.47 9.45
N LYS A 160 14.22 -6.80 9.36
CA LYS A 160 15.31 -5.83 9.57
C LYS A 160 15.23 -4.64 8.61
N GLU A 161 14.76 -4.86 7.40
CA GLU A 161 14.55 -3.83 6.39
C GLU A 161 13.61 -2.70 6.87
N ILE A 162 12.69 -2.99 7.80
CA ILE A 162 11.83 -1.98 8.42
C ILE A 162 12.63 -1.15 9.43
N LEU A 163 13.54 -1.77 10.17
CA LEU A 163 14.41 -1.11 11.15
C LEU A 163 15.43 -0.21 10.45
N ASP A 164 15.87 -0.58 9.26
CA ASP A 164 16.83 0.16 8.44
C ASP A 164 16.24 1.39 7.74
N GLY A 165 14.94 1.67 7.94
CA GLY A 165 14.29 2.87 7.42
C GLY A 165 14.03 2.86 5.92
N HIS A 166 13.86 1.69 5.31
CA HIS A 166 13.43 1.57 3.92
C HIS A 166 12.02 2.15 3.70
N VAL A 167 11.74 2.64 2.50
CA VAL A 167 10.38 3.04 2.13
C VAL A 167 9.48 1.79 2.10
N LEU A 168 8.42 1.78 2.90
CA LEU A 168 7.48 0.67 2.96
C LEU A 168 6.19 1.00 2.21
N ILE A 169 5.86 0.18 1.21
CA ILE A 169 4.57 0.21 0.51
C ILE A 169 3.81 -1.08 0.81
N ASN A 170 2.67 -0.95 1.47
CA ASN A 170 1.81 -2.09 1.78
C ASN A 170 0.84 -2.37 0.64
N ILE A 171 0.80 -3.62 0.16
CA ILE A 171 -0.04 -4.04 -0.99
C ILE A 171 -0.92 -5.21 -0.56
N PRO A 172 -1.88 -4.98 0.35
CA PRO A 172 -2.77 -6.02 0.83
C PRO A 172 -3.76 -6.46 -0.25
N VAL A 173 -4.32 -7.66 -0.09
CA VAL A 173 -5.44 -8.17 -0.87
C VAL A 173 -6.74 -8.08 -0.07
N ALA A 174 -7.84 -7.74 -0.72
CA ALA A 174 -9.17 -7.73 -0.12
C ALA A 174 -9.63 -9.16 0.17
N LYS A 175 -9.68 -9.54 1.46
CA LYS A 175 -10.13 -10.88 1.85
C LYS A 175 -10.73 -10.93 3.24
N SER A 176 -11.67 -11.86 3.42
CA SER A 176 -12.23 -12.24 4.71
C SER A 176 -11.18 -12.87 5.62
N HIS A 177 -11.44 -12.89 6.92
CA HIS A 177 -10.61 -13.54 7.91
C HIS A 177 -11.45 -14.02 9.10
N SER A 178 -11.36 -15.29 9.44
CA SER A 178 -12.19 -15.91 10.47
C SER A 178 -12.08 -15.26 11.86
N ALA A 179 -10.89 -14.80 12.26
CA ALA A 179 -10.67 -14.21 13.58
C ALA A 179 -10.91 -12.68 13.63
N THR A 180 -10.86 -11.96 12.52
CA THR A 180 -10.92 -10.49 12.50
C THR A 180 -11.96 -9.92 11.55
N GLY A 181 -12.83 -10.76 10.98
CA GLY A 181 -13.82 -10.41 9.96
C GLY A 181 -13.17 -10.21 8.59
N VAL A 182 -12.20 -9.31 8.49
CA VAL A 182 -11.42 -9.02 7.27
C VAL A 182 -9.94 -9.00 7.56
N SER A 183 -9.12 -9.25 6.52
CA SER A 183 -7.66 -9.16 6.61
C SER A 183 -7.15 -7.75 6.28
N LEU A 184 -7.26 -7.32 5.04
CA LEU A 184 -6.86 -6.01 4.52
C LEU A 184 -5.42 -5.58 4.91
N GLY A 185 -5.17 -4.27 4.99
CA GLY A 185 -3.85 -3.69 5.19
C GLY A 185 -3.28 -3.86 6.58
N LEU A 186 -3.99 -3.39 7.60
CA LEU A 186 -3.48 -3.41 8.98
C LEU A 186 -3.20 -4.83 9.48
N LYS A 187 -4.15 -5.75 9.27
CA LYS A 187 -3.95 -7.16 9.61
C LYS A 187 -2.85 -7.79 8.76
N GLY A 188 -2.72 -7.36 7.50
CA GLY A 188 -1.69 -7.81 6.55
C GLY A 188 -0.26 -7.54 7.04
N LEU A 189 -0.03 -6.50 7.86
CA LEU A 189 1.28 -6.18 8.46
C LEU A 189 1.84 -7.31 9.32
N MET A 190 1.01 -8.22 9.83
CA MET A 190 1.48 -9.42 10.53
C MET A 190 2.35 -10.34 9.65
N GLY A 191 2.32 -10.20 8.33
CA GLY A 191 3.28 -10.87 7.43
C GLY A 191 4.69 -10.29 7.51
N MET A 192 4.95 -9.28 8.33
CA MET A 192 6.27 -8.69 8.55
C MET A 192 6.89 -9.03 9.91
N ILE A 193 6.19 -9.81 10.75
CA ILE A 193 6.68 -10.20 12.07
C ILE A 193 7.08 -11.67 12.11
N TRP A 194 7.97 -12.00 13.06
CA TRP A 194 8.40 -13.37 13.28
C TRP A 194 7.31 -14.20 13.93
N ASP A 195 6.93 -13.85 15.15
CA ASP A 195 5.95 -14.62 15.95
C ASP A 195 4.53 -14.13 15.70
N ARG A 196 3.83 -14.81 14.80
CA ARG A 196 2.39 -14.56 14.51
C ARG A 196 1.47 -15.45 15.32
N GLU A 197 1.99 -16.55 15.87
CA GLU A 197 1.20 -17.51 16.63
C GLU A 197 0.70 -16.88 17.93
N SER A 198 1.57 -16.18 18.65
CA SER A 198 1.21 -15.46 19.88
C SER A 198 0.10 -14.42 19.66
N PHE A 199 0.02 -13.80 18.48
CA PHE A 199 -1.08 -12.89 18.15
C PHE A 199 -2.46 -13.58 18.13
N HIS A 200 -2.49 -14.87 17.78
CA HIS A 200 -3.74 -15.64 17.71
C HIS A 200 -4.04 -16.41 19.02
N SER A 201 -3.04 -16.71 19.84
CA SER A 201 -3.17 -17.59 21.01
C SER A 201 -3.04 -16.89 22.35
N GLN A 202 -2.27 -15.79 22.46
CA GLN A 202 -1.91 -15.16 23.72
C GLN A 202 -2.50 -13.77 23.90
N TYR A 203 -2.78 -13.04 22.81
CA TYR A 203 -3.23 -11.65 22.84
C TYR A 203 -4.64 -11.49 22.30
N ASN A 204 -5.31 -10.39 22.68
CA ASN A 204 -6.42 -9.90 21.87
C ASN A 204 -5.84 -9.47 20.52
N ILE A 205 -6.13 -10.25 19.46
CA ILE A 205 -5.56 -10.06 18.13
C ILE A 205 -5.87 -8.67 17.55
N ASN A 206 -7.05 -8.12 17.81
CA ASN A 206 -7.46 -6.82 17.31
C ASN A 206 -6.63 -5.70 17.93
N GLN A 207 -6.39 -5.79 19.25
CA GLN A 207 -5.51 -4.86 19.96
C GLN A 207 -4.06 -5.00 19.48
N ALA A 208 -3.56 -6.24 19.33
CA ALA A 208 -2.19 -6.52 18.90
C ALA A 208 -1.92 -6.00 17.47
N ILE A 209 -2.88 -6.09 16.55
CA ILE A 209 -2.80 -5.51 15.20
C ILE A 209 -2.66 -3.99 15.28
N ALA A 210 -3.47 -3.33 16.10
CA ALA A 210 -3.40 -1.88 16.25
C ALA A 210 -2.10 -1.42 16.95
N ASP A 211 -1.60 -2.19 17.92
CA ASP A 211 -0.31 -1.93 18.57
C ASP A 211 0.83 -2.05 17.55
N LEU A 212 0.82 -3.11 16.72
CA LEU A 212 1.81 -3.31 15.65
C LEU A 212 1.83 -2.14 14.66
N ALA A 213 0.65 -1.61 14.29
CA ALA A 213 0.51 -0.49 13.36
C ALA A 213 1.08 0.84 13.93
N THR A 214 1.32 0.93 15.23
CA THR A 214 1.99 2.11 15.81
C THR A 214 3.48 2.20 15.43
N VAL A 215 4.12 1.07 15.09
CA VAL A 215 5.55 0.98 14.78
C VAL A 215 5.84 0.57 13.33
N ILE A 216 4.97 -0.20 12.67
CA ILE A 216 5.09 -0.47 11.24
C ILE A 216 4.18 0.49 10.48
N LYS A 217 4.77 1.54 9.90
CA LYS A 217 4.05 2.64 9.24
C LYS A 217 4.35 2.67 7.74
N PRO A 218 3.52 2.05 6.90
CA PRO A 218 3.66 2.20 5.45
C PRO A 218 3.52 3.67 5.02
N GLN A 219 4.38 4.13 4.13
CA GLN A 219 4.25 5.44 3.48
C GLN A 219 3.08 5.48 2.50
N LEU A 220 2.68 4.31 2.00
CA LEU A 220 1.59 4.15 1.06
C LEU A 220 0.95 2.78 1.26
N THR A 221 -0.38 2.73 1.21
CA THR A 221 -1.14 1.47 1.16
C THR A 221 -1.93 1.41 -0.14
N ILE A 222 -1.80 0.31 -0.88
CA ILE A 222 -2.50 0.04 -2.14
C ILE A 222 -3.25 -1.27 -1.99
N LEU A 223 -4.53 -1.20 -1.66
CA LEU A 223 -5.38 -2.37 -1.52
C LEU A 223 -5.74 -2.93 -2.89
N ASP A 224 -5.31 -4.15 -3.14
CA ASP A 224 -5.76 -4.94 -4.26
C ASP A 224 -7.17 -5.50 -3.97
N ALA A 225 -8.17 -4.91 -4.59
CA ALA A 225 -9.54 -5.37 -4.65
C ALA A 225 -9.94 -5.68 -6.11
N THR A 226 -8.98 -6.05 -6.96
CA THR A 226 -9.31 -6.58 -8.31
C THR A 226 -10.20 -7.80 -8.19
N ARG A 227 -9.97 -8.57 -7.14
CA ARG A 227 -10.82 -9.67 -6.63
C ARG A 227 -10.85 -9.60 -5.11
N ALA A 228 -11.90 -10.14 -4.52
CA ALA A 228 -12.05 -10.20 -3.07
C ALA A 228 -12.48 -11.61 -2.65
N LEU A 229 -11.75 -12.23 -1.74
CA LEU A 229 -12.16 -13.50 -1.12
C LEU A 229 -13.20 -13.18 -0.03
N ALA A 230 -14.47 -13.14 -0.42
CA ALA A 230 -15.58 -12.67 0.42
C ALA A 230 -15.92 -13.62 1.59
N SER A 231 -15.57 -14.91 1.47
CA SER A 231 -15.70 -15.92 2.53
C SER A 231 -14.59 -16.95 2.43
N GLY A 232 -14.41 -17.81 3.45
CA GLY A 232 -13.37 -18.86 3.44
C GLY A 232 -11.92 -18.35 3.62
N GLY A 233 -11.76 -17.06 3.94
CA GLY A 233 -10.45 -16.50 4.26
C GLY A 233 -9.91 -16.94 5.63
N PRO A 234 -8.58 -16.86 5.82
CA PRO A 234 -7.62 -16.10 4.99
C PRO A 234 -7.00 -16.85 3.81
N GLY A 235 -7.08 -18.19 3.72
CA GLY A 235 -6.34 -19.01 2.75
C GLY A 235 -7.19 -19.62 1.63
N GLY A 236 -8.50 -19.47 1.70
CA GLY A 236 -9.44 -20.15 0.79
C GLY A 236 -9.45 -21.69 0.93
N PRO A 237 -10.26 -22.40 0.17
CA PRO A 237 -11.20 -21.85 -0.83
C PRO A 237 -12.37 -21.12 -0.20
N GLY A 238 -13.05 -20.28 -1.01
CA GLY A 238 -14.24 -19.55 -0.60
C GLY A 238 -14.87 -18.77 -1.75
N GLU A 239 -15.86 -17.96 -1.43
CA GLU A 239 -16.52 -17.13 -2.43
C GLU A 239 -15.61 -15.99 -2.89
N VAL A 240 -15.40 -15.88 -4.20
CA VAL A 240 -14.60 -14.81 -4.81
C VAL A 240 -15.51 -13.85 -5.55
N LYS A 241 -15.49 -12.58 -5.14
CA LYS A 241 -16.12 -11.46 -5.86
C LYS A 241 -15.08 -10.75 -6.73
N LYS A 242 -15.52 -10.03 -7.77
CA LYS A 242 -14.65 -9.31 -8.70
C LYS A 242 -15.04 -7.82 -8.76
N PRO A 243 -14.75 -7.04 -7.71
CA PRO A 243 -15.04 -5.60 -7.74
C PRO A 243 -14.22 -4.85 -8.79
N ASN A 244 -13.07 -5.40 -9.22
CA ASN A 244 -12.14 -4.81 -10.18
C ASN A 244 -11.68 -3.41 -9.73
N LEU A 245 -11.30 -3.26 -8.46
CA LEU A 245 -10.89 -2.00 -7.85
C LEU A 245 -9.44 -2.06 -7.35
N ILE A 246 -8.77 -0.91 -7.42
CA ILE A 246 -7.56 -0.58 -6.65
C ILE A 246 -7.89 0.60 -5.76
N VAL A 247 -7.55 0.51 -4.48
CA VAL A 247 -7.72 1.60 -3.51
C VAL A 247 -6.36 2.02 -2.98
N ALA A 248 -5.95 3.26 -3.24
CA ALA A 248 -4.67 3.79 -2.80
C ALA A 248 -4.85 4.96 -1.84
N GLY A 249 -4.05 5.02 -0.79
CA GLY A 249 -4.06 6.09 0.21
C GLY A 249 -2.87 6.02 1.16
N ILE A 250 -2.62 7.15 1.83
CA ILE A 250 -1.53 7.27 2.83
C ILE A 250 -2.01 6.79 4.19
N ASP A 251 -3.29 7.01 4.48
CA ASP A 251 -3.93 6.59 5.73
C ASP A 251 -4.37 5.11 5.63
N PRO A 252 -3.68 4.18 6.33
CA PRO A 252 -3.98 2.76 6.23
C PRO A 252 -5.34 2.40 6.84
N VAL A 253 -5.84 3.16 7.84
CA VAL A 253 -7.16 2.95 8.43
C VAL A 253 -8.24 3.35 7.42
N ALA A 254 -8.08 4.47 6.72
CA ALA A 254 -9.00 4.94 5.69
C ALA A 254 -9.07 3.95 4.51
N VAL A 255 -7.91 3.43 4.04
CA VAL A 255 -7.85 2.41 2.98
C VAL A 255 -8.61 1.15 3.38
N ASP A 256 -8.35 0.65 4.59
CA ASP A 256 -9.01 -0.55 5.11
C ASP A 256 -10.50 -0.32 5.36
N SER A 257 -10.88 0.86 5.87
CA SER A 257 -12.28 1.23 6.08
C SER A 257 -13.07 1.25 4.77
N TYR A 258 -12.47 1.77 3.70
CA TYR A 258 -13.06 1.65 2.37
C TYR A 258 -13.11 0.19 1.92
N GLY A 259 -12.04 -0.57 2.17
CA GLY A 259 -11.94 -2.00 1.88
C GLY A 259 -13.09 -2.81 2.47
N VAL A 260 -13.52 -2.48 3.69
CA VAL A 260 -14.67 -3.12 4.36
C VAL A 260 -15.97 -2.95 3.57
N SER A 261 -16.15 -1.81 2.89
CA SER A 261 -17.38 -1.49 2.15
C SER A 261 -17.46 -2.09 0.74
N ILE A 262 -16.39 -2.73 0.24
CA ILE A 262 -16.29 -3.12 -1.18
C ILE A 262 -17.22 -4.29 -1.54
N VAL A 263 -17.37 -5.26 -0.63
CA VAL A 263 -18.21 -6.46 -0.83
C VAL A 263 -18.87 -6.85 0.49
N PRO A 264 -19.99 -7.61 0.45
CA PRO A 264 -20.47 -8.32 1.62
C PRO A 264 -19.44 -9.39 2.05
N TRP A 265 -19.03 -9.37 3.31
CA TRP A 265 -18.12 -10.34 3.91
C TRP A 265 -18.92 -11.40 4.65
N TYR A 266 -18.71 -12.67 4.31
CA TYR A 266 -19.53 -13.78 4.83
C TYR A 266 -21.05 -13.57 4.60
N GLY A 267 -21.41 -12.92 3.45
CA GLY A 267 -22.78 -12.57 3.13
C GLY A 267 -23.37 -11.38 3.93
N GLN A 268 -22.56 -10.66 4.71
CA GLN A 268 -22.97 -9.55 5.55
C GLN A 268 -22.24 -8.25 5.18
N ASN A 269 -22.94 -7.12 5.20
CA ASN A 269 -22.35 -5.80 5.01
C ASN A 269 -21.81 -5.29 6.34
N PHE A 270 -20.49 -5.32 6.52
CA PHE A 270 -19.85 -4.73 7.68
C PHE A 270 -19.73 -3.21 7.53
N ARG A 271 -19.85 -2.51 8.66
CA ARG A 271 -19.38 -1.13 8.78
C ARG A 271 -17.95 -1.14 9.32
N SER A 272 -17.12 -0.17 8.95
CA SER A 272 -15.72 -0.10 9.40
C SER A 272 -15.59 -0.16 10.92
N ARG A 273 -16.49 0.50 11.65
CA ARG A 273 -16.55 0.51 13.13
C ARG A 273 -16.92 -0.84 13.76
N GLN A 274 -17.42 -1.81 12.99
CA GLN A 274 -17.68 -3.18 13.46
C GLN A 274 -16.45 -4.07 13.32
N VAL A 275 -15.42 -3.62 12.61
CA VAL A 275 -14.14 -4.31 12.50
C VAL A 275 -13.25 -3.81 13.64
N GLU A 276 -13.13 -4.60 14.71
CA GLU A 276 -12.56 -4.16 15.98
C GLU A 276 -11.13 -3.61 15.84
N HIS A 277 -10.25 -4.25 15.08
CA HIS A 277 -8.87 -3.74 14.91
C HIS A 277 -8.81 -2.38 14.19
N LEU A 278 -9.77 -2.06 13.29
CA LEU A 278 -9.87 -0.73 12.68
C LEU A 278 -10.35 0.30 13.69
N LEU A 279 -11.34 -0.05 14.51
CA LEU A 279 -11.83 0.83 15.56
C LEU A 279 -10.74 1.17 16.57
N VAL A 280 -9.98 0.16 17.01
CA VAL A 280 -8.85 0.35 17.95
C VAL A 280 -7.73 1.19 17.30
N ALA A 281 -7.39 0.95 16.03
CA ALA A 281 -6.40 1.75 15.31
C ALA A 281 -6.83 3.22 15.18
N HIS A 282 -8.10 3.47 14.87
CA HIS A 282 -8.66 4.81 14.84
C HIS A 282 -8.59 5.51 16.22
N GLN A 283 -8.96 4.81 17.28
CA GLN A 283 -8.89 5.33 18.65
C GLN A 283 -7.46 5.66 19.11
N LYS A 284 -6.46 4.97 18.54
CA LYS A 284 -5.03 5.27 18.73
C LYS A 284 -4.54 6.44 17.85
N GLY A 285 -5.40 7.06 17.03
CA GLY A 285 -5.03 8.16 16.15
C GLY A 285 -4.22 7.72 14.92
N LEU A 286 -4.31 6.45 14.50
CA LEU A 286 -3.56 5.92 13.36
C LEU A 286 -4.21 6.22 12.02
N GLY A 287 -5.43 6.74 11.99
CA GLY A 287 -6.12 7.18 10.79
C GLY A 287 -7.63 7.33 10.94
N LYS A 288 -8.29 7.66 9.83
CA LYS A 288 -9.72 7.98 9.74
C LYS A 288 -10.54 6.72 9.43
N ILE A 289 -11.55 6.43 10.26
CA ILE A 289 -12.40 5.24 10.09
C ILE A 289 -13.70 5.53 9.32
N ASP A 290 -14.18 6.77 9.36
CA ASP A 290 -15.47 7.17 8.77
C ASP A 290 -15.29 7.59 7.31
N ILE A 291 -15.69 6.71 6.39
CA ILE A 291 -15.46 6.89 4.94
C ILE A 291 -16.28 8.03 4.31
N ASP A 292 -17.38 8.43 4.92
CA ASP A 292 -18.21 9.56 4.52
C ASP A 292 -17.57 10.93 4.79
N GLN A 293 -16.53 10.96 5.63
CA GLN A 293 -15.73 12.16 5.91
C GLN A 293 -14.47 12.26 5.04
N LEU A 294 -14.22 11.29 4.15
CA LEU A 294 -13.04 11.24 3.30
C LEU A 294 -13.28 11.90 1.95
N LYS A 295 -12.28 12.62 1.45
CA LYS A 295 -12.22 13.04 0.06
C LYS A 295 -11.77 11.86 -0.80
N ILE A 296 -12.69 11.28 -1.56
CA ILE A 296 -12.43 10.08 -2.35
C ILE A 296 -12.54 10.39 -3.84
N LEU A 297 -11.44 10.23 -4.57
CA LEU A 297 -11.47 10.21 -6.03
C LEU A 297 -11.96 8.84 -6.50
N LYS A 298 -12.99 8.80 -7.34
CA LYS A 298 -13.48 7.56 -7.98
C LYS A 298 -13.43 7.71 -9.50
N GLU A 299 -12.61 6.87 -10.13
CA GLU A 299 -12.42 6.91 -11.59
C GLU A 299 -12.33 5.50 -12.19
N LYS A 300 -12.41 5.45 -13.52
CA LYS A 300 -12.17 4.25 -14.31
C LYS A 300 -10.87 4.41 -15.10
N ALA A 301 -10.05 3.33 -15.11
CA ALA A 301 -8.82 3.25 -15.90
C ALA A 301 -9.08 2.69 -17.31
#